data_f6cdac0d7fa17c6e0376f27890570163
#
_entry.id   f6cdac0d7fa17c6e0376f27890570163
#
_cell.length_a   1.000
_cell.length_b   1.000
_cell.length_c   1.000
_cell.angle_alpha   90.00
_cell.angle_beta   90.00
_cell.angle_gamma   90.00
#
_symmetry.space_group_name_H-M   'P 1'
#
loop_
_entity.id
_entity.type
_entity.pdbx_description
1 polymer ?
#
loop_
_entity_poly.entity_id
_entity_poly.type
_entity_poly.pdbx_seq_one_letter_code
_entity_poly.pdbx_strand_id
1 'polypeptide(L)'
;MATSTSVVTRIAGLILAAVTAGTAVSACTPRPDGPGPAAAEFFAGLGRGDTGAAAQLSDRPTDAHAALNEAWAGLQASHLDVQILGSRYTEDTGSVNYRFTWELPKRRNWTYDGVLNMVRDEGRWRVRWSSSALHPKLGENQTVELRADPPRRASVNELGGTEVLVPGKLFRYQLDAARAGVNLMSSARVVADVLRQFDETLNPQRLAEQASSSNGPMDLITLRPSDHDKVAGALDTLPGVVVTPQAEMLPTDDTFAPAVVGEVKKAVLNDLDGEAGWRVVSVNQNSADVEVLAEVPPKPAPSVSLTLDRLVQNAAQHAVDSQWRKAMMVVIKPSTGEILAVAQNGAANADGPAATTGLYPPGSTFKIVTAGAAMSRDMATPNTLLACPGVMEIGDRVVPNYNRFDLGVVP
;
A
#
# COMPACT_ATOMS: atom_id res chain seq x y z
N MET A 1 -63.09 21.60 29.41
CA MET A 1 -63.36 21.66 30.87
C MET A 1 -62.11 22.20 31.50
N ALA A 2 -62.20 23.37 31.83
CA ALA A 2 -62.14 24.05 33.11
C ALA A 2 -60.66 24.31 33.54
N THR A 3 -60.15 25.50 33.35
CA THR A 3 -60.17 26.71 34.25
C THR A 3 -59.34 26.47 35.49
N SER A 4 -58.35 27.32 35.86
CA SER A 4 -58.52 28.66 36.44
C SER A 4 -57.11 29.19 36.84
N THR A 5 -56.64 30.27 36.38
CA THR A 5 -56.73 31.66 36.90
C THR A 5 -56.23 31.90 38.32
N SER A 6 -55.36 32.85 38.47
CA SER A 6 -55.28 34.03 39.37
C SER A 6 -54.05 34.04 40.30
N VAL A 7 -53.47 35.07 40.78
CA VAL A 7 -53.66 36.54 40.75
C VAL A 7 -52.39 37.19 41.39
N VAL A 8 -51.93 38.19 40.79
CA VAL A 8 -51.23 39.40 41.25
C VAL A 8 -51.15 39.67 42.76
N THR A 9 -49.98 40.08 43.28
CA THR A 9 -49.92 41.22 44.24
C THR A 9 -48.56 41.92 44.14
N ARG A 10 -48.62 43.21 43.83
CA ARG A 10 -47.52 44.18 43.91
C ARG A 10 -47.35 44.59 45.39
N ILE A 11 -46.08 44.69 45.82
CA ILE A 11 -45.76 45.60 46.90
C ILE A 11 -44.48 46.36 46.54
N ALA A 12 -44.61 47.71 46.49
CA ALA A 12 -43.55 48.66 46.36
C ALA A 12 -42.94 48.94 47.74
N GLY A 13 -41.62 49.01 47.74
CA GLY A 13 -40.84 49.46 48.95
C GLY A 13 -39.61 50.21 48.52
N LEU A 14 -39.65 51.52 48.57
CA LEU A 14 -38.53 52.47 48.52
C LEU A 14 -37.64 52.24 49.73
N ILE A 15 -36.31 52.07 49.52
CA ILE A 15 -35.32 52.49 50.55
C ILE A 15 -34.00 52.86 49.84
N LEU A 16 -33.67 54.11 49.90
CA LEU A 16 -32.47 54.82 50.23
C LEU A 16 -31.14 54.45 49.57
N ALA A 17 -30.69 55.35 48.72
CA ALA A 17 -29.34 55.40 48.16
C ALA A 17 -28.31 55.60 49.32
N ALA A 18 -27.34 54.66 49.35
CA ALA A 18 -26.06 54.88 50.01
C ALA A 18 -24.96 54.79 48.92
N VAL A 19 -24.48 55.94 48.53
CA VAL A 19 -23.26 56.10 47.72
C VAL A 19 -22.08 55.73 48.60
N THR A 20 -21.55 54.52 48.39
CA THR A 20 -20.19 54.17 48.83
C THR A 20 -19.30 54.14 47.59
N ALA A 21 -18.45 55.19 47.53
CA ALA A 21 -17.32 55.21 46.58
C ALA A 21 -16.35 54.03 46.92
N GLY A 22 -16.57 52.91 46.27
CA GLY A 22 -15.62 51.81 46.26
C GLY A 22 -14.48 52.17 45.32
N THR A 23 -13.35 52.56 45.85
CA THR A 23 -12.08 52.64 45.18
C THR A 23 -11.82 51.25 44.53
N ALA A 24 -11.91 51.18 43.23
CA ALA A 24 -11.43 50.03 42.49
C ALA A 24 -9.91 49.93 42.71
N VAL A 25 -9.52 49.14 43.66
CA VAL A 25 -8.15 48.65 43.78
C VAL A 25 -8.02 47.69 42.62
N SER A 26 -7.45 48.16 41.48
CA SER A 26 -6.88 47.31 40.48
C SER A 26 -5.83 46.46 41.17
N ALA A 27 -6.22 45.28 41.62
CA ALA A 27 -5.27 44.27 42.07
C ALA A 27 -4.41 43.96 40.86
N CYS A 28 -3.23 44.58 40.76
CA CYS A 28 -2.13 44.05 39.98
C CYS A 28 -1.86 42.66 40.53
N THR A 29 -2.47 41.65 39.96
CA THR A 29 -2.01 40.27 40.15
C THR A 29 -0.55 40.26 39.74
N PRO A 30 0.39 39.96 40.67
CA PRO A 30 1.79 39.87 40.27
C PRO A 30 1.88 38.88 39.12
N ARG A 31 2.47 39.31 38.01
CA ARG A 31 2.77 38.40 36.90
C ARG A 31 3.58 37.25 37.50
N PRO A 32 3.22 35.98 37.28
CA PRO A 32 4.00 34.86 37.81
C PRO A 32 5.45 35.05 37.43
N ASP A 33 6.35 35.13 38.40
CA ASP A 33 7.78 35.42 38.16
C ASP A 33 8.55 34.24 37.54
N GLY A 34 7.88 33.14 37.25
CA GLY A 34 8.42 31.90 36.73
C GLY A 34 8.45 31.79 35.19
N PRO A 35 9.09 30.74 34.66
CA PRO A 35 9.27 30.51 33.23
C PRO A 35 7.98 30.08 32.52
N GLY A 36 6.91 29.71 33.25
CA GLY A 36 5.68 29.17 32.69
C GLY A 36 5.04 30.02 31.58
N PRO A 37 4.82 31.34 31.80
CA PRO A 37 4.22 32.21 30.78
C PRO A 37 5.04 32.30 29.49
N ALA A 38 6.39 32.41 29.56
CA ALA A 38 7.26 32.47 28.42
C ALA A 38 7.28 31.12 27.65
N ALA A 39 7.28 30.01 28.40
CA ALA A 39 7.15 28.68 27.78
C ALA A 39 5.78 28.50 27.13
N ALA A 40 4.70 28.98 27.71
CA ALA A 40 3.37 28.91 27.11
C ALA A 40 3.29 29.69 25.78
N GLU A 41 3.92 30.86 25.73
CA GLU A 41 4.01 31.65 24.48
C GLU A 41 4.82 30.92 23.40
N PHE A 42 5.98 30.34 23.78
CA PHE A 42 6.78 29.50 22.87
C PHE A 42 5.97 28.34 22.34
N PHE A 43 5.30 27.59 23.20
CA PHE A 43 4.48 26.45 22.81
C PHE A 43 3.24 26.83 21.99
N ALA A 44 2.64 27.98 22.27
CA ALA A 44 1.53 28.48 21.46
C ALA A 44 1.95 28.84 20.04
N GLY A 45 3.15 29.42 19.86
CA GLY A 45 3.74 29.64 18.54
C GLY A 45 4.00 28.31 17.83
N LEU A 46 4.66 27.39 18.52
CA LEU A 46 4.99 26.08 17.97
C LEU A 46 3.74 25.28 17.59
N GLY A 47 2.72 25.23 18.45
CA GLY A 47 1.46 24.51 18.19
C GLY A 47 0.67 25.05 17.00
N ARG A 48 0.81 26.35 16.66
CA ARG A 48 0.25 26.95 15.45
C ARG A 48 1.09 26.74 14.19
N GLY A 49 2.27 26.09 14.32
CA GLY A 49 3.24 25.96 13.23
C GLY A 49 4.00 27.27 12.94
N ASP A 50 3.87 28.29 13.77
CA ASP A 50 4.64 29.53 13.67
C ASP A 50 6.01 29.37 14.34
N THR A 51 6.87 28.61 13.67
CA THR A 51 8.21 28.28 14.13
C THR A 51 9.09 29.52 14.27
N GLY A 52 8.83 30.55 13.47
CA GLY A 52 9.52 31.83 13.55
C GLY A 52 9.21 32.58 14.84
N ALA A 53 7.93 32.73 15.17
CA ALA A 53 7.51 33.38 16.43
C ALA A 53 8.01 32.59 17.65
N ALA A 54 7.89 31.26 17.63
CA ALA A 54 8.42 30.43 18.71
C ALA A 54 9.95 30.60 18.88
N ALA A 55 10.71 30.55 17.80
CA ALA A 55 12.17 30.67 17.83
C ALA A 55 12.67 31.99 18.43
N GLN A 56 11.96 33.09 18.21
CA GLN A 56 12.30 34.41 18.78
C GLN A 56 12.29 34.45 20.33
N LEU A 57 11.62 33.48 20.95
CA LEU A 57 11.59 33.35 22.41
C LEU A 57 12.75 32.50 22.95
N SER A 58 13.69 32.09 22.12
CA SER A 58 14.89 31.34 22.51
C SER A 58 16.13 32.23 22.61
N ASP A 59 17.18 31.68 23.22
CA ASP A 59 18.52 32.29 23.30
C ASP A 59 19.31 32.15 21.98
N ARG A 60 18.86 31.24 21.06
CA ARG A 60 19.44 31.00 19.72
C ARG A 60 18.36 30.96 18.66
N PRO A 61 17.75 32.10 18.28
CA PRO A 61 16.58 32.12 17.41
C PRO A 61 16.79 31.48 16.02
N THR A 62 17.96 31.68 15.42
CA THR A 62 18.28 31.13 14.09
C THR A 62 18.34 29.60 14.11
N ASP A 63 19.06 29.03 15.07
CA ASP A 63 19.21 27.58 15.21
C ASP A 63 17.86 26.93 15.58
N ALA A 64 17.12 27.57 16.49
CA ALA A 64 15.79 27.12 16.89
C ALA A 64 14.83 27.10 15.69
N HIS A 65 14.79 28.17 14.90
CA HIS A 65 13.91 28.26 13.72
C HIS A 65 14.21 27.16 12.68
N ALA A 66 15.48 26.94 12.36
CA ALA A 66 15.90 25.91 11.44
C ALA A 66 15.44 24.51 11.92
N ALA A 67 15.77 24.16 13.16
CA ALA A 67 15.44 22.84 13.71
C ALA A 67 13.93 22.61 13.88
N LEU A 68 13.19 23.65 14.27
CA LEU A 68 11.72 23.56 14.37
C LEU A 68 11.08 23.32 12.99
N ASN A 69 11.54 24.04 11.95
CA ASN A 69 11.06 23.83 10.58
C ASN A 69 11.39 22.44 10.06
N GLU A 70 12.62 21.98 10.28
CA GLU A 70 13.03 20.62 9.89
C GLU A 70 12.18 19.55 10.56
N ALA A 71 11.87 19.71 11.86
CA ALA A 71 11.03 18.76 12.58
C ALA A 71 9.60 18.73 12.04
N TRP A 72 8.98 19.89 11.77
CA TRP A 72 7.66 19.95 11.15
C TRP A 72 7.63 19.31 9.77
N ALA A 73 8.61 19.61 8.94
CA ALA A 73 8.73 19.05 7.59
C ALA A 73 9.02 17.55 7.63
N GLY A 74 9.95 17.11 8.47
CA GLY A 74 10.33 15.71 8.61
C GLY A 74 9.21 14.82 9.13
N LEU A 75 8.42 15.33 10.06
CA LEU A 75 7.22 14.65 10.58
C LEU A 75 6.03 14.72 9.62
N GLN A 76 6.03 15.66 8.67
CA GLN A 76 4.88 15.97 7.82
C GLN A 76 3.62 16.26 8.67
N ALA A 77 3.81 16.86 9.85
CA ALA A 77 2.76 17.03 10.82
C ALA A 77 1.72 18.05 10.36
N SER A 78 0.45 17.81 10.69
CA SER A 78 -0.66 18.74 10.42
C SER A 78 -0.97 19.60 11.63
N HIS A 79 -0.69 19.11 12.83
CA HIS A 79 -0.98 19.78 14.09
C HIS A 79 -0.05 19.30 15.21
N LEU A 80 0.17 20.18 16.20
CA LEU A 80 0.83 19.86 17.46
C LEU A 80 0.00 20.38 18.61
N ASP A 81 -0.52 19.47 19.43
CA ASP A 81 -1.07 19.81 20.74
C ASP A 81 0.01 19.82 21.79
N VAL A 82 0.00 20.84 22.66
CA VAL A 82 1.00 21.02 23.71
C VAL A 82 0.34 21.21 25.06
N GLN A 83 0.64 20.30 25.98
CA GLN A 83 0.20 20.39 27.36
C GLN A 83 1.37 20.69 28.30
N ILE A 84 1.29 21.78 29.05
CA ILE A 84 2.25 22.09 30.14
C ILE A 84 1.89 21.26 31.38
N LEU A 85 2.82 20.45 31.85
CA LEU A 85 2.63 19.55 33.00
C LEU A 85 3.08 20.18 34.31
N GLY A 86 3.97 21.18 34.24
CA GLY A 86 4.45 21.90 35.43
C GLY A 86 5.79 22.60 35.15
N SER A 87 6.20 23.46 36.06
CA SER A 87 7.47 24.20 35.97
C SER A 87 8.21 24.24 37.29
N ARG A 88 9.53 24.32 37.23
CA ARG A 88 10.43 24.55 38.36
C ARG A 88 11.47 25.58 37.94
N TYR A 89 11.89 26.44 38.86
CA TYR A 89 12.90 27.46 38.57
C TYR A 89 13.66 27.90 39.82
N THR A 90 14.83 28.41 39.56
CA THR A 90 15.66 29.20 40.48
C THR A 90 15.71 30.63 39.97
N GLU A 91 16.62 31.49 40.49
CA GLU A 91 16.68 32.89 40.08
C GLU A 91 16.87 33.05 38.54
N ASP A 92 17.83 32.32 37.95
CA ASP A 92 18.24 32.53 36.56
C ASP A 92 17.99 31.33 35.67
N THR A 93 17.62 30.17 36.19
CA THR A 93 17.36 28.96 35.41
C THR A 93 16.04 28.32 35.76
N GLY A 94 15.40 27.69 34.76
CA GLY A 94 14.13 27.00 34.96
C GLY A 94 13.96 25.84 34.01
N SER A 95 12.97 25.04 34.31
CA SER A 95 12.51 23.96 33.43
C SER A 95 11.00 23.87 33.41
N VAL A 96 10.44 23.55 32.26
CA VAL A 96 9.01 23.35 32.05
C VAL A 96 8.80 21.97 31.47
N ASN A 97 8.09 21.13 32.22
CA ASN A 97 7.70 19.81 31.73
C ASN A 97 6.49 19.98 30.80
N TYR A 98 6.54 19.31 29.66
CA TYR A 98 5.48 19.37 28.67
C TYR A 98 5.15 17.98 28.14
N ARG A 99 3.96 17.87 27.54
CA ARG A 99 3.54 16.76 26.70
C ARG A 99 3.25 17.28 25.32
N PHE A 100 3.87 16.68 24.30
CA PHE A 100 3.56 16.90 22.91
C PHE A 100 2.71 15.77 22.36
N THR A 101 1.72 16.14 21.55
CA THR A 101 0.96 15.20 20.73
C THR A 101 0.95 15.73 19.30
N TRP A 102 1.79 15.13 18.47
CA TRP A 102 1.87 15.43 17.04
C TRP A 102 0.78 14.67 16.28
N GLU A 103 0.04 15.37 15.44
CA GLU A 103 -0.84 14.77 14.46
C GLU A 103 -0.08 14.57 13.15
N LEU A 104 0.23 13.30 12.84
CA LEU A 104 0.97 12.87 11.66
C LEU A 104 0.00 12.47 10.54
N PRO A 105 0.46 12.33 9.27
CA PRO A 105 -0.37 11.89 8.14
C PRO A 105 -1.15 10.62 8.43
N LYS A 106 -2.34 10.51 7.82
CA LYS A 106 -3.29 9.40 8.00
C LYS A 106 -3.85 9.29 9.43
N ARG A 107 -4.03 10.43 10.13
CA ARG A 107 -4.59 10.52 11.49
C ARG A 107 -3.80 9.71 12.54
N ARG A 108 -2.50 9.72 12.44
CA ARG A 108 -1.61 9.06 13.40
C ARG A 108 -1.21 10.06 14.47
N ASN A 109 -1.20 9.64 15.73
CA ASN A 109 -0.77 10.49 16.83
C ASN A 109 0.53 9.94 17.43
N TRP A 110 1.48 10.85 17.65
CA TRP A 110 2.72 10.57 18.37
C TRP A 110 2.79 11.45 19.61
N THR A 111 2.76 10.81 20.78
CA THR A 111 2.72 11.51 22.08
C THR A 111 3.94 11.14 22.90
N TYR A 112 4.56 12.15 23.51
CA TYR A 112 5.67 11.97 24.45
C TYR A 112 5.79 13.17 25.40
N ASP A 113 6.48 12.94 26.51
CA ASP A 113 6.80 13.97 27.49
C ASP A 113 8.21 14.47 27.29
N GLY A 114 8.44 15.76 27.57
CA GLY A 114 9.74 16.39 27.44
C GLY A 114 9.95 17.49 28.50
N VAL A 115 11.12 18.06 28.46
CA VAL A 115 11.54 19.14 29.34
C VAL A 115 12.11 20.29 28.52
N LEU A 116 11.50 21.46 28.64
CA LEU A 116 11.99 22.71 28.08
C LEU A 116 12.85 23.41 29.08
N ASN A 117 14.13 23.58 28.81
CA ASN A 117 15.03 24.33 29.65
C ASN A 117 14.88 25.84 29.41
N MET A 118 14.87 26.62 30.47
CA MET A 118 14.68 28.06 30.42
C MET A 118 15.83 28.78 31.12
N VAL A 119 16.17 29.93 30.60
CA VAL A 119 17.20 30.82 31.22
C VAL A 119 16.65 32.23 31.30
N ARG A 120 17.04 32.97 32.36
CA ARG A 120 16.68 34.36 32.51
C ARG A 120 17.79 35.22 31.89
N ASP A 121 17.43 35.97 30.89
CA ASP A 121 18.30 36.86 30.15
C ASP A 121 17.70 38.26 30.15
N GLU A 122 18.48 39.28 30.63
CA GLU A 122 18.03 40.65 30.77
C GLU A 122 16.67 40.78 31.49
N GLY A 123 16.46 39.97 32.55
CA GLY A 123 15.23 39.96 33.32
C GLY A 123 14.02 39.28 32.67
N ARG A 124 14.19 38.67 31.48
CA ARG A 124 13.15 37.94 30.76
C ARG A 124 13.49 36.46 30.66
N TRP A 125 12.48 35.61 30.77
CA TRP A 125 12.63 34.18 30.54
C TRP A 125 12.70 33.90 29.06
N ARG A 126 13.75 33.12 28.61
CA ARG A 126 13.94 32.62 27.24
C ARG A 126 14.13 31.10 27.26
N VAL A 127 13.79 30.47 26.18
CA VAL A 127 14.10 29.04 25.97
C VAL A 127 15.60 28.91 25.77
N ARG A 128 16.26 28.11 26.61
CA ARG A 128 17.64 27.67 26.36
C ARG A 128 17.63 26.60 25.29
N TRP A 129 17.91 27.01 24.08
CA TRP A 129 17.71 26.15 22.90
C TRP A 129 18.70 24.99 22.87
N SER A 130 18.16 23.77 22.60
CA SER A 130 18.86 22.56 22.22
C SER A 130 17.89 21.64 21.49
N SER A 131 18.36 20.70 20.68
CA SER A 131 17.50 19.72 19.99
C SER A 131 16.64 18.91 20.98
N SER A 132 17.12 18.72 22.22
CA SER A 132 16.36 18.07 23.29
C SER A 132 15.08 18.82 23.70
N ALA A 133 14.93 20.10 23.32
CA ALA A 133 13.67 20.84 23.48
C ALA A 133 12.56 20.32 22.56
N LEU A 134 12.91 19.69 21.44
CA LEU A 134 11.96 18.99 20.56
C LEU A 134 11.66 17.58 21.06
N HIS A 135 12.70 16.80 21.38
CA HIS A 135 12.51 15.46 21.93
C HIS A 135 13.70 15.07 22.82
N PRO A 136 13.48 14.48 24.01
CA PRO A 136 14.54 14.22 25.01
C PRO A 136 15.72 13.42 24.53
N LYS A 137 15.52 12.56 23.52
CA LYS A 137 16.54 11.68 22.95
C LYS A 137 17.31 12.27 21.77
N LEU A 138 16.99 13.49 21.33
CA LEU A 138 17.73 14.13 20.25
C LEU A 138 19.10 14.63 20.73
N GLY A 139 20.14 14.19 20.05
CA GLY A 139 21.48 14.76 20.15
C GLY A 139 21.61 16.10 19.41
N GLU A 140 22.76 16.76 19.57
CA GLU A 140 23.05 17.97 18.81
C GLU A 140 22.99 17.69 17.31
N ASN A 141 22.41 18.60 16.53
CA ASN A 141 22.26 18.49 15.07
C ASN A 141 21.48 17.28 14.60
N GLN A 142 20.59 16.74 15.43
CA GLN A 142 19.63 15.73 15.05
C GLN A 142 18.24 16.36 14.94
N THR A 143 17.46 15.85 14.00
CA THR A 143 16.04 16.17 13.84
C THR A 143 15.20 14.89 13.83
N VAL A 144 13.90 15.03 13.63
CA VAL A 144 12.95 13.91 13.60
C VAL A 144 12.34 13.75 12.23
N GLU A 145 12.20 12.50 11.78
CA GLU A 145 11.54 12.19 10.53
C GLU A 145 10.54 11.03 10.68
N LEU A 146 9.43 11.13 9.96
CA LEU A 146 8.46 10.06 9.82
C LEU A 146 8.88 9.12 8.67
N ARG A 147 9.01 7.85 8.99
CA ARG A 147 9.27 6.77 8.01
C ARG A 147 8.03 5.91 7.86
N ALA A 148 7.61 5.66 6.63
CA ALA A 148 6.64 4.63 6.33
C ALA A 148 7.33 3.26 6.40
N ASP A 149 6.64 2.28 6.99
CA ASP A 149 7.09 0.89 7.06
C ASP A 149 6.06 0.02 6.32
N PRO A 150 6.28 -0.23 5.01
CA PRO A 150 5.33 -1.02 4.23
C PRO A 150 5.34 -2.48 4.71
N PRO A 151 4.16 -3.13 4.82
CA PRO A 151 4.10 -4.53 5.15
C PRO A 151 4.69 -5.37 4.02
N ARG A 152 5.22 -6.54 4.36
CA ARG A 152 5.49 -7.56 3.35
C ARG A 152 4.15 -8.03 2.77
N ARG A 153 4.02 -8.05 1.45
CA ARG A 153 2.85 -8.64 0.78
C ARG A 153 2.67 -10.09 1.19
N ALA A 154 1.43 -10.52 1.29
CA ALA A 154 1.10 -11.91 1.52
C ALA A 154 1.38 -12.77 0.28
N SER A 155 1.55 -14.08 0.45
CA SER A 155 1.64 -15.03 -0.65
C SER A 155 0.25 -15.48 -1.11
N VAL A 156 0.18 -16.04 -2.32
CA VAL A 156 -0.96 -16.81 -2.82
C VAL A 156 -0.57 -18.28 -2.81
N ASN A 157 -1.40 -19.10 -2.20
CA ASN A 157 -1.14 -20.53 -2.01
C ASN A 157 -2.16 -21.37 -2.82
N GLU A 158 -1.77 -22.56 -3.25
CA GLU A 158 -2.70 -23.56 -3.75
C GLU A 158 -3.41 -24.28 -2.57
N LEU A 159 -4.34 -25.18 -2.85
CA LEU A 159 -5.20 -25.84 -1.85
C LEU A 159 -4.40 -26.55 -0.72
N GLY A 160 -3.26 -27.14 -1.05
CA GLY A 160 -2.36 -27.81 -0.12
C GLY A 160 -1.47 -26.88 0.71
N GLY A 161 -1.57 -25.56 0.50
CA GLY A 161 -0.80 -24.55 1.22
C GLY A 161 0.56 -24.23 0.61
N THR A 162 0.95 -24.84 -0.51
CA THR A 162 2.19 -24.50 -1.21
C THR A 162 2.06 -23.16 -1.92
N GLU A 163 3.06 -22.31 -1.78
CA GLU A 163 3.06 -20.99 -2.42
C GLU A 163 3.08 -21.09 -3.94
N VAL A 164 2.21 -20.33 -4.58
CA VAL A 164 2.08 -20.19 -6.04
C VAL A 164 2.61 -18.83 -6.50
N LEU A 165 2.27 -17.76 -5.75
CA LEU A 165 2.80 -16.43 -5.96
C LEU A 165 3.41 -15.93 -4.66
N VAL A 166 4.61 -15.39 -4.75
CA VAL A 166 5.34 -14.82 -3.62
C VAL A 166 5.78 -13.39 -3.90
N PRO A 167 5.86 -12.52 -2.88
CA PRO A 167 6.44 -11.21 -3.06
C PRO A 167 7.92 -11.33 -3.42
N GLY A 168 8.30 -10.65 -4.47
CA GLY A 168 9.66 -10.62 -4.99
C GLY A 168 10.02 -9.25 -5.58
N LYS A 169 11.12 -9.20 -6.31
CA LYS A 169 11.57 -8.00 -7.02
C LYS A 169 11.88 -8.39 -8.46
N LEU A 170 11.56 -7.48 -9.37
CA LEU A 170 12.09 -7.49 -10.74
C LEU A 170 13.03 -6.33 -10.88
N PHE A 171 14.05 -6.47 -11.72
CA PHE A 171 15.03 -5.44 -12.01
C PHE A 171 14.82 -4.94 -13.43
N ARG A 172 14.30 -3.69 -13.54
CA ARG A 172 14.11 -3.02 -14.82
C ARG A 172 15.38 -2.33 -15.22
N TYR A 173 15.96 -2.77 -16.32
CA TYR A 173 17.14 -2.19 -16.93
C TYR A 173 16.74 -1.21 -18.02
N GLN A 174 17.31 -0.02 -17.97
CA GLN A 174 17.07 1.06 -18.93
C GLN A 174 18.40 1.68 -19.38
N LEU A 175 18.43 2.19 -20.60
CA LEU A 175 19.56 2.97 -21.14
C LEU A 175 19.17 4.44 -21.27
N ASP A 176 19.87 5.29 -20.56
CA ASP A 176 19.68 6.75 -20.57
C ASP A 176 20.84 7.40 -21.35
N ALA A 177 20.52 7.92 -22.54
CA ALA A 177 21.51 8.57 -23.41
C ALA A 177 22.12 9.84 -22.76
N ALA A 178 21.33 10.59 -22.00
CA ALA A 178 21.82 11.81 -21.36
C ALA A 178 22.87 11.49 -20.26
N ARG A 179 22.63 10.42 -19.48
CA ARG A 179 23.57 9.93 -18.46
C ARG A 179 24.78 9.23 -19.07
N ALA A 180 24.62 8.54 -20.19
CA ALA A 180 25.71 7.89 -20.91
C ALA A 180 26.67 8.90 -21.58
N GLY A 181 26.13 10.00 -22.10
CA GLY A 181 26.89 11.03 -22.80
C GLY A 181 27.76 10.43 -23.94
N VAL A 182 29.05 10.76 -23.92
CA VAL A 182 30.04 10.25 -24.92
C VAL A 182 30.22 8.74 -24.87
N ASN A 183 29.83 8.07 -23.79
CA ASN A 183 29.97 6.63 -23.61
C ASN A 183 28.78 5.83 -24.16
N LEU A 184 27.76 6.47 -24.73
CA LEU A 184 26.51 5.79 -25.14
C LEU A 184 26.77 4.58 -26.04
N MET A 185 27.58 4.73 -27.07
CA MET A 185 27.87 3.62 -28.01
C MET A 185 28.66 2.50 -27.35
N SER A 186 29.61 2.81 -26.45
CA SER A 186 30.38 1.80 -25.73
C SER A 186 29.49 1.04 -24.74
N SER A 187 28.61 1.76 -24.03
CA SER A 187 27.64 1.17 -23.12
C SER A 187 26.63 0.28 -23.88
N ALA A 188 26.12 0.74 -25.02
CA ALA A 188 25.21 -0.04 -25.88
C ALA A 188 25.84 -1.36 -26.36
N ARG A 189 27.15 -1.38 -26.64
CA ARG A 189 27.88 -2.61 -27.00
C ARG A 189 27.91 -3.60 -25.84
N VAL A 190 28.31 -3.16 -24.65
CA VAL A 190 28.36 -4.02 -23.46
C VAL A 190 26.96 -4.53 -23.12
N VAL A 191 25.95 -3.66 -23.15
CA VAL A 191 24.53 -4.04 -22.92
C VAL A 191 24.12 -5.13 -23.91
N ALA A 192 24.34 -4.94 -25.21
CA ALA A 192 23.95 -5.94 -26.21
C ALA A 192 24.69 -7.28 -26.02
N ASP A 193 25.99 -7.23 -25.68
CA ASP A 193 26.78 -8.46 -25.48
C ASP A 193 26.33 -9.22 -24.23
N VAL A 194 26.09 -8.53 -23.12
CA VAL A 194 25.70 -9.15 -21.84
C VAL A 194 24.25 -9.66 -21.89
N LEU A 195 23.33 -8.90 -22.50
CA LEU A 195 21.93 -9.27 -22.57
C LEU A 195 21.58 -10.22 -23.71
N ARG A 196 22.50 -10.55 -24.60
CA ARG A 196 22.29 -11.47 -25.74
C ARG A 196 21.77 -12.84 -25.30
N GLN A 197 22.15 -13.29 -24.11
CA GLN A 197 21.64 -14.54 -23.53
C GLN A 197 20.14 -14.54 -23.26
N PHE A 198 19.50 -13.37 -23.19
CA PHE A 198 18.05 -13.19 -22.97
C PHE A 198 17.33 -12.72 -24.24
N ASP A 199 18.04 -11.97 -25.11
CA ASP A 199 17.51 -11.46 -26.38
C ASP A 199 18.63 -11.38 -27.42
N GLU A 200 18.67 -12.35 -28.31
CA GLU A 200 19.66 -12.44 -29.39
C GLU A 200 19.51 -11.33 -30.45
N THR A 201 18.37 -10.62 -30.46
CA THR A 201 18.09 -9.59 -31.48
C THR A 201 18.68 -8.22 -31.12
N LEU A 202 19.27 -8.08 -29.95
CA LEU A 202 19.85 -6.81 -29.49
C LEU A 202 21.03 -6.41 -30.38
N ASN A 203 20.93 -5.20 -30.94
CA ASN A 203 21.94 -4.61 -31.79
C ASN A 203 22.47 -3.31 -31.16
N PRO A 204 23.79 -3.15 -30.94
CA PRO A 204 24.35 -1.98 -30.25
C PRO A 204 24.03 -0.65 -30.93
N GLN A 205 24.08 -0.60 -32.28
CA GLN A 205 23.81 0.62 -33.05
C GLN A 205 22.34 1.04 -32.88
N ARG A 206 21.42 0.09 -32.99
CA ARG A 206 19.97 0.32 -32.78
C ARG A 206 19.67 0.76 -31.37
N LEU A 207 20.30 0.17 -30.36
CA LEU A 207 20.12 0.56 -28.95
C LEU A 207 20.57 2.01 -28.72
N ALA A 208 21.74 2.38 -29.25
CA ALA A 208 22.25 3.75 -29.13
C ALA A 208 21.36 4.77 -29.85
N GLU A 209 20.89 4.47 -31.07
CA GLU A 209 19.97 5.33 -31.83
C GLU A 209 18.63 5.52 -31.13
N GLN A 210 18.02 4.43 -30.66
CA GLN A 210 16.74 4.45 -29.94
C GLN A 210 16.86 5.22 -28.62
N ALA A 211 17.92 4.99 -27.84
CA ALA A 211 18.17 5.72 -26.62
C ALA A 211 18.38 7.22 -26.86
N SER A 212 19.10 7.58 -27.95
CA SER A 212 19.33 9.00 -28.33
C SER A 212 18.05 9.70 -28.78
N SER A 213 17.10 8.97 -29.38
CA SER A 213 15.80 9.51 -29.82
C SER A 213 14.73 9.50 -28.73
N SER A 214 14.98 8.86 -27.62
CA SER A 214 14.07 8.79 -26.48
C SER A 214 14.10 10.06 -25.63
N ASN A 215 12.94 10.52 -25.16
CA ASN A 215 12.84 11.65 -24.21
C ASN A 215 13.11 11.23 -22.75
N GLY A 216 14.01 10.28 -22.51
CA GLY A 216 14.36 9.75 -21.19
C GLY A 216 14.93 8.35 -21.27
N PRO A 217 15.10 7.67 -20.12
CA PRO A 217 15.62 6.31 -20.10
C PRO A 217 14.78 5.36 -20.94
N MET A 218 15.40 4.66 -21.88
CA MET A 218 14.78 3.66 -22.76
C MET A 218 14.80 2.30 -22.09
N ASP A 219 13.68 1.58 -22.08
CA ASP A 219 13.61 0.21 -21.56
C ASP A 219 14.45 -0.76 -22.39
N LEU A 220 15.24 -1.57 -21.69
CA LEU A 220 16.02 -2.65 -22.26
C LEU A 220 15.37 -4.01 -22.00
N ILE A 221 15.30 -4.38 -20.72
CA ILE A 221 14.78 -5.66 -20.26
C ILE A 221 14.37 -5.57 -18.79
N THR A 222 13.48 -6.46 -18.38
CA THR A 222 13.15 -6.67 -16.97
C THR A 222 13.56 -8.08 -16.56
N LEU A 223 14.43 -8.20 -15.56
CA LEU A 223 15.02 -9.45 -15.12
C LEU A 223 14.51 -9.89 -13.75
N ARG A 224 14.44 -11.21 -13.55
CA ARG A 224 14.26 -11.82 -12.23
C ARG A 224 15.56 -11.74 -11.43
N PRO A 225 15.53 -11.90 -10.09
CA PRO A 225 16.72 -11.83 -9.25
C PRO A 225 17.86 -12.74 -9.74
N SER A 226 17.56 -13.98 -10.06
CA SER A 226 18.55 -14.97 -10.55
C SER A 226 19.23 -14.57 -11.87
N ASP A 227 18.55 -13.82 -12.71
CA ASP A 227 19.09 -13.35 -13.99
C ASP A 227 19.78 -11.99 -13.83
N HIS A 228 19.26 -11.12 -12.95
CA HIS A 228 19.94 -9.91 -12.53
C HIS A 228 21.34 -10.21 -11.95
N ASP A 229 21.44 -11.19 -11.03
CA ASP A 229 22.71 -11.58 -10.42
C ASP A 229 23.78 -12.00 -11.43
N LYS A 230 23.38 -12.52 -12.60
CA LYS A 230 24.33 -12.91 -13.67
C LYS A 230 24.91 -11.70 -14.42
N VAL A 231 24.19 -10.58 -14.45
CA VAL A 231 24.54 -9.40 -15.28
C VAL A 231 24.89 -8.15 -14.48
N ALA A 232 24.50 -8.09 -13.20
CA ALA A 232 24.67 -6.91 -12.33
C ALA A 232 26.11 -6.39 -12.30
N GLY A 233 27.09 -7.28 -12.15
CA GLY A 233 28.50 -6.90 -12.12
C GLY A 233 29.01 -6.21 -13.39
N ALA A 234 28.39 -6.48 -14.53
CA ALA A 234 28.77 -5.88 -15.81
C ALA A 234 27.94 -4.64 -16.16
N LEU A 235 26.70 -4.57 -15.71
CA LEU A 235 25.74 -3.55 -16.16
C LEU A 235 25.46 -2.45 -15.13
N ASP A 236 25.44 -2.74 -13.83
CA ASP A 236 24.96 -1.80 -12.81
C ASP A 236 25.84 -0.55 -12.67
N THR A 237 27.11 -0.66 -13.03
CA THR A 237 28.07 0.46 -12.97
C THR A 237 28.32 1.10 -14.33
N LEU A 238 27.64 0.64 -15.38
CA LEU A 238 27.90 1.09 -16.74
C LEU A 238 27.29 2.49 -16.96
N PRO A 239 28.05 3.46 -17.55
CA PRO A 239 27.52 4.80 -17.80
C PRO A 239 26.22 4.77 -18.62
N GLY A 240 25.19 5.42 -18.09
CA GLY A 240 23.87 5.49 -18.73
C GLY A 240 22.96 4.30 -18.48
N VAL A 241 23.43 3.21 -17.90
CA VAL A 241 22.54 2.14 -17.46
C VAL A 241 21.88 2.53 -16.13
N VAL A 242 20.57 2.42 -16.09
CA VAL A 242 19.73 2.68 -14.93
C VAL A 242 19.02 1.39 -14.56
N VAL A 243 19.24 0.92 -13.33
CA VAL A 243 18.58 -0.28 -12.80
C VAL A 243 17.61 0.13 -11.72
N THR A 244 16.34 -0.21 -11.91
CA THR A 244 15.29 0.11 -10.96
C THR A 244 14.64 -1.16 -10.43
N PRO A 245 14.80 -1.48 -9.13
CA PRO A 245 14.08 -2.61 -8.53
C PRO A 245 12.59 -2.27 -8.41
N GLN A 246 11.74 -3.18 -8.85
CA GLN A 246 10.28 -3.07 -8.79
C GLN A 246 9.73 -4.22 -7.96
N ALA A 247 8.96 -3.89 -6.92
CA ALA A 247 8.27 -4.91 -6.13
C ALA A 247 7.19 -5.58 -6.97
N GLU A 248 7.19 -6.91 -7.01
CA GLU A 248 6.29 -7.68 -7.86
C GLU A 248 5.91 -9.01 -7.20
N MET A 249 4.73 -9.55 -7.55
CA MET A 249 4.37 -10.92 -7.20
C MET A 249 4.90 -11.87 -8.25
N LEU A 250 5.77 -12.78 -7.84
CA LEU A 250 6.43 -13.71 -8.75
C LEU A 250 5.89 -15.13 -8.58
N PRO A 251 5.60 -15.86 -9.67
CA PRO A 251 5.27 -17.28 -9.58
C PRO A 251 6.48 -18.07 -9.09
N THR A 252 6.23 -19.03 -8.19
CA THR A 252 7.25 -19.97 -7.69
C THR A 252 7.56 -21.07 -8.73
N ASP A 253 6.58 -21.33 -9.60
CA ASP A 253 6.65 -22.30 -10.69
C ASP A 253 5.89 -21.74 -11.91
N ASP A 254 6.60 -21.40 -12.97
CA ASP A 254 6.03 -20.82 -14.19
C ASP A 254 5.19 -21.81 -14.99
N THR A 255 5.29 -23.09 -14.69
CA THR A 255 4.53 -24.17 -15.37
C THR A 255 3.21 -24.48 -14.67
N PHE A 256 3.04 -24.04 -13.41
CA PHE A 256 1.83 -24.26 -12.64
C PHE A 256 0.70 -23.33 -13.07
N ALA A 257 -0.30 -23.86 -13.76
CA ALA A 257 -1.52 -23.16 -14.21
C ALA A 257 -1.27 -21.72 -14.74
N PRO A 258 -0.32 -21.49 -15.68
CA PRO A 258 0.14 -20.16 -16.05
C PRO A 258 -0.99 -19.25 -16.56
N ALA A 259 -1.98 -19.81 -17.26
CA ALA A 259 -3.15 -19.07 -17.76
C ALA A 259 -4.02 -18.50 -16.64
N VAL A 260 -4.05 -19.14 -15.47
CA VAL A 260 -4.86 -18.72 -14.31
C VAL A 260 -4.05 -17.88 -13.35
N VAL A 261 -2.82 -18.26 -13.05
CA VAL A 261 -1.96 -17.56 -12.08
C VAL A 261 -1.77 -16.09 -12.46
N GLY A 262 -1.64 -15.78 -13.76
CA GLY A 262 -1.56 -14.41 -14.24
C GLY A 262 -2.83 -13.59 -13.98
N GLU A 263 -4.02 -14.17 -14.12
CA GLU A 263 -5.29 -13.51 -13.84
C GLU A 263 -5.55 -13.40 -12.33
N VAL A 264 -5.22 -14.43 -11.56
CA VAL A 264 -5.27 -14.40 -10.09
C VAL A 264 -4.40 -13.26 -9.56
N LYS A 265 -3.16 -13.13 -10.04
CA LYS A 265 -2.27 -12.04 -9.66
C LYS A 265 -2.93 -10.67 -9.81
N LYS A 266 -3.61 -10.41 -10.94
CA LYS A 266 -4.33 -9.14 -11.18
C LYS A 266 -5.51 -8.96 -10.24
N ALA A 267 -6.27 -10.03 -10.01
CA ALA A 267 -7.50 -9.98 -9.21
C ALA A 267 -7.24 -9.74 -7.73
N VAL A 268 -6.18 -10.35 -7.16
CA VAL A 268 -5.94 -10.35 -5.70
C VAL A 268 -4.84 -9.38 -5.25
N LEU A 269 -4.23 -8.63 -6.16
CA LEU A 269 -3.06 -7.79 -5.84
C LEU A 269 -3.30 -6.83 -4.65
N ASN A 270 -4.49 -6.23 -4.58
CA ASN A 270 -4.86 -5.30 -3.51
C ASN A 270 -5.16 -6.03 -2.18
N ASP A 271 -5.59 -7.28 -2.23
CA ASP A 271 -5.89 -8.08 -1.05
C ASP A 271 -4.63 -8.61 -0.37
N LEU A 272 -3.50 -8.61 -1.10
CA LEU A 272 -2.21 -9.06 -0.60
C LEU A 272 -1.44 -7.96 0.16
N ASP A 273 -1.86 -6.71 0.02
CA ASP A 273 -1.26 -5.59 0.73
C ASP A 273 -1.82 -5.53 2.16
N GLY A 274 -0.94 -5.59 3.15
CA GLY A 274 -1.32 -5.38 4.54
C GLY A 274 -1.44 -3.89 4.90
N GLU A 275 -1.65 -3.62 6.18
CA GLU A 275 -1.65 -2.27 6.72
C GLU A 275 -0.21 -1.79 6.94
N ALA A 276 0.16 -0.65 6.35
CA ALA A 276 1.48 -0.07 6.54
C ALA A 276 1.69 0.37 7.98
N GLY A 277 2.81 -0.02 8.56
CA GLY A 277 3.35 0.53 9.79
C GLY A 277 3.98 1.91 9.56
N TRP A 278 4.49 2.47 10.63
CA TRP A 278 5.25 3.72 10.60
C TRP A 278 6.18 3.79 11.82
N ARG A 279 7.23 4.56 11.67
CA ARG A 279 8.15 4.88 12.76
C ARG A 279 8.56 6.34 12.69
N VAL A 280 8.80 6.93 13.84
CA VAL A 280 9.49 8.20 13.96
C VAL A 280 10.92 7.90 14.35
N VAL A 281 11.85 8.45 13.62
CA VAL A 281 13.28 8.25 13.84
C VAL A 281 13.98 9.58 14.09
N SER A 282 15.02 9.57 14.92
CA SER A 282 15.99 10.66 14.91
C SER A 282 16.95 10.44 13.74
N VAL A 283 17.24 11.53 13.02
CA VAL A 283 18.17 11.50 11.89
C VAL A 283 19.29 12.50 12.11
N ASN A 284 20.46 12.19 11.57
CA ASN A 284 21.60 13.11 11.53
C ASN A 284 21.52 14.05 10.30
N GLN A 285 22.50 14.94 10.14
CA GLN A 285 22.59 15.90 9.02
C GLN A 285 22.62 15.26 7.64
N ASN A 286 22.94 13.97 7.53
CA ASN A 286 22.93 13.21 6.27
C ASN A 286 21.63 12.42 6.07
N SER A 287 20.57 12.71 6.83
CA SER A 287 19.29 11.99 6.86
C SER A 287 19.41 10.48 7.15
N ALA A 288 20.50 10.06 7.78
CA ALA A 288 20.68 8.70 8.24
C ALA A 288 19.98 8.49 9.60
N ASP A 289 19.22 7.41 9.70
CA ASP A 289 18.53 7.02 10.92
C ASP A 289 19.54 6.74 12.05
N VAL A 290 19.31 7.35 13.23
CA VAL A 290 20.17 7.18 14.41
C VAL A 290 19.46 6.33 15.46
N GLU A 291 18.22 6.68 15.82
CA GLU A 291 17.42 5.96 16.83
C GLU A 291 15.95 5.96 16.46
N VAL A 292 15.24 4.88 16.76
CA VAL A 292 13.79 4.80 16.65
C VAL A 292 13.16 5.38 17.91
N LEU A 293 12.38 6.46 17.75
CA LEU A 293 11.72 7.17 18.84
C LEU A 293 10.31 6.65 19.12
N ALA A 294 9.62 6.21 18.06
CA ALA A 294 8.31 5.57 18.12
C ALA A 294 8.14 4.62 16.93
N GLU A 295 7.40 3.55 17.12
CA GLU A 295 7.14 2.57 16.11
C GLU A 295 5.74 1.97 16.25
N VAL A 296 5.06 1.84 15.12
CA VAL A 296 3.88 1.00 14.97
C VAL A 296 4.19 0.02 13.85
N PRO A 297 4.39 -1.27 14.16
CA PRO A 297 4.80 -2.25 13.18
C PRO A 297 3.72 -2.44 12.12
N PRO A 298 4.11 -2.78 10.87
CA PRO A 298 3.16 -3.11 9.82
C PRO A 298 2.39 -4.39 10.14
N LYS A 299 1.15 -4.46 9.68
CA LYS A 299 0.33 -5.66 9.79
C LYS A 299 0.25 -6.33 8.42
N PRO A 300 0.86 -7.49 8.23
CA PRO A 300 0.76 -8.24 6.98
C PRO A 300 -0.68 -8.68 6.73
N ALA A 301 -1.10 -8.73 5.46
CA ALA A 301 -2.35 -9.36 5.07
C ALA A 301 -2.27 -10.88 5.24
N PRO A 302 -3.40 -11.58 5.42
CA PRO A 302 -3.44 -13.03 5.37
C PRO A 302 -3.14 -13.51 3.94
N SER A 303 -2.52 -14.69 3.82
CA SER A 303 -2.31 -15.32 2.52
C SER A 303 -3.65 -15.66 1.86
N VAL A 304 -3.73 -15.50 0.55
CA VAL A 304 -4.88 -15.90 -0.26
C VAL A 304 -4.71 -17.37 -0.66
N SER A 305 -5.72 -18.19 -0.37
CA SER A 305 -5.73 -19.59 -0.77
C SER A 305 -6.61 -19.81 -2.01
N LEU A 306 -6.04 -20.46 -3.01
CA LEU A 306 -6.75 -20.90 -4.21
C LEU A 306 -7.37 -22.29 -3.96
N THR A 307 -8.37 -22.63 -4.74
CA THR A 307 -8.94 -23.98 -4.77
C THR A 307 -8.18 -24.92 -5.71
N LEU A 308 -7.18 -24.42 -6.45
CA LEU A 308 -6.33 -25.24 -7.30
C LEU A 308 -5.57 -26.28 -6.49
N ASP A 309 -5.67 -27.54 -6.88
CA ASP A 309 -4.94 -28.67 -6.26
C ASP A 309 -3.74 -29.02 -7.17
N ARG A 310 -2.55 -29.05 -6.60
CA ARG A 310 -1.31 -29.27 -7.36
C ARG A 310 -1.28 -30.62 -8.08
N LEU A 311 -1.75 -31.67 -7.43
CA LEU A 311 -1.76 -33.00 -8.03
C LEU A 311 -2.76 -33.08 -9.20
N VAL A 312 -3.96 -32.55 -9.00
CA VAL A 312 -5.01 -32.49 -10.03
C VAL A 312 -4.57 -31.58 -11.18
N GLN A 313 -3.97 -30.44 -10.88
CA GLN A 313 -3.45 -29.51 -11.91
C GLN A 313 -2.38 -30.17 -12.78
N ASN A 314 -1.40 -30.85 -12.15
CA ASN A 314 -0.34 -31.51 -12.88
C ASN A 314 -0.90 -32.66 -13.75
N ALA A 315 -1.84 -33.44 -13.24
CA ALA A 315 -2.48 -34.52 -14.01
C ALA A 315 -3.28 -33.96 -15.19
N ALA A 316 -4.04 -32.86 -14.98
CA ALA A 316 -4.76 -32.19 -16.04
C ALA A 316 -3.83 -31.60 -17.12
N GLN A 317 -2.71 -30.99 -16.70
CA GLN A 317 -1.72 -30.44 -17.62
C GLN A 317 -1.09 -31.54 -18.49
N HIS A 318 -0.64 -32.63 -17.86
CA HIS A 318 -0.10 -33.76 -18.60
C HIS A 318 -1.12 -34.35 -19.60
N ALA A 319 -2.41 -34.39 -19.22
CA ALA A 319 -3.46 -34.91 -20.11
C ALA A 319 -3.67 -34.02 -21.34
N VAL A 320 -3.69 -32.68 -21.18
CA VAL A 320 -3.84 -31.77 -22.34
C VAL A 320 -2.57 -31.71 -23.19
N ASP A 321 -1.38 -31.78 -22.57
CA ASP A 321 -0.10 -31.75 -23.29
C ASP A 321 0.13 -33.00 -24.14
N SER A 322 -0.51 -34.13 -23.82
CA SER A 322 -0.49 -35.31 -24.62
C SER A 322 -1.25 -35.16 -25.95
N GLN A 323 -2.04 -34.08 -26.08
CA GLN A 323 -2.84 -33.83 -27.30
C GLN A 323 -2.05 -32.96 -28.30
N TRP A 324 -2.04 -33.35 -29.57
CA TRP A 324 -1.40 -32.59 -30.63
C TRP A 324 -2.22 -31.40 -31.14
N ARG A 325 -3.54 -31.40 -30.89
CA ARG A 325 -4.48 -30.32 -31.20
C ARG A 325 -4.66 -29.43 -29.96
N LYS A 326 -5.28 -28.23 -30.15
CA LYS A 326 -5.72 -27.40 -29.06
C LYS A 326 -6.55 -28.21 -28.07
N ALA A 327 -6.09 -28.29 -26.84
CA ALA A 327 -6.76 -29.00 -25.76
C ALA A 327 -6.75 -28.14 -24.48
N MET A 328 -7.89 -28.13 -23.81
CA MET A 328 -8.10 -27.40 -22.59
C MET A 328 -8.93 -28.27 -21.64
N MET A 329 -8.67 -28.13 -20.34
CA MET A 329 -9.37 -28.88 -19.30
C MET A 329 -9.63 -27.96 -18.08
N VAL A 330 -10.84 -28.01 -17.57
CA VAL A 330 -11.22 -27.44 -16.27
C VAL A 330 -11.77 -28.56 -15.42
N VAL A 331 -11.19 -28.74 -14.22
CA VAL A 331 -11.63 -29.76 -13.26
C VAL A 331 -12.36 -29.06 -12.12
N ILE A 332 -13.61 -29.47 -11.91
CA ILE A 332 -14.50 -28.87 -10.89
C ILE A 332 -14.92 -29.96 -9.94
N LYS A 333 -14.92 -29.67 -8.64
CA LYS A 333 -15.47 -30.54 -7.60
C LYS A 333 -16.99 -30.30 -7.49
N PRO A 334 -17.83 -31.27 -7.89
CA PRO A 334 -19.26 -31.01 -8.05
C PRO A 334 -19.98 -30.64 -6.73
N SER A 335 -19.51 -31.14 -5.61
CA SER A 335 -20.13 -30.92 -4.29
C SER A 335 -19.97 -29.49 -3.76
N THR A 336 -18.92 -28.78 -4.19
CA THR A 336 -18.60 -27.43 -3.68
C THR A 336 -18.54 -26.37 -4.78
N GLY A 337 -18.37 -26.78 -6.05
CA GLY A 337 -18.12 -25.87 -7.16
C GLY A 337 -16.67 -25.38 -7.26
N GLU A 338 -15.78 -25.88 -6.41
CA GLU A 338 -14.36 -25.51 -6.40
C GLU A 338 -13.70 -25.95 -7.72
N ILE A 339 -12.93 -25.03 -8.32
CA ILE A 339 -12.09 -25.31 -9.49
C ILE A 339 -10.76 -25.86 -8.98
N LEU A 340 -10.51 -27.15 -9.23
CA LEU A 340 -9.32 -27.86 -8.79
C LEU A 340 -8.17 -27.77 -9.77
N ALA A 341 -8.46 -27.60 -11.06
CA ALA A 341 -7.44 -27.43 -12.10
C ALA A 341 -7.98 -26.67 -13.31
N VAL A 342 -7.09 -25.91 -13.94
CA VAL A 342 -7.30 -25.27 -15.25
C VAL A 342 -6.03 -25.47 -16.08
N ALA A 343 -6.12 -26.26 -17.11
CA ALA A 343 -4.99 -26.62 -17.96
C ALA A 343 -5.29 -26.34 -19.43
N GLN A 344 -4.28 -25.96 -20.17
CA GLN A 344 -4.31 -25.85 -21.62
C GLN A 344 -2.93 -26.15 -22.20
N ASN A 345 -2.87 -26.76 -23.42
CA ASN A 345 -1.61 -27.08 -24.05
C ASN A 345 -1.02 -25.89 -24.82
N GLY A 346 0.22 -26.05 -25.30
CA GLY A 346 0.93 -25.03 -26.07
C GLY A 346 0.18 -24.57 -27.33
N ALA A 347 -0.56 -25.46 -27.99
CA ALA A 347 -1.38 -25.11 -29.16
C ALA A 347 -2.57 -24.21 -28.81
N ALA A 348 -3.14 -24.36 -27.61
CA ALA A 348 -4.21 -23.50 -27.11
C ALA A 348 -3.70 -22.16 -26.55
N ASN A 349 -2.45 -22.11 -26.09
CA ASN A 349 -1.84 -20.86 -25.55
C ASN A 349 -1.78 -19.74 -26.61
N ALA A 350 -1.76 -20.06 -27.88
CA ALA A 350 -1.82 -19.06 -28.94
C ALA A 350 -3.12 -18.22 -28.94
N ASP A 351 -4.19 -18.73 -28.34
CA ASP A 351 -5.48 -18.05 -28.24
C ASP A 351 -5.63 -17.31 -26.87
N GLY A 352 -4.55 -17.16 -26.10
CA GLY A 352 -4.59 -16.58 -24.76
C GLY A 352 -5.14 -17.56 -23.72
N PRO A 353 -5.84 -17.10 -22.66
CA PRO A 353 -6.38 -17.94 -21.58
C PRO A 353 -7.66 -18.69 -22.03
N ALA A 354 -7.56 -19.46 -23.10
CA ALA A 354 -8.67 -20.10 -23.80
C ALA A 354 -9.51 -21.05 -22.91
N ALA A 355 -8.88 -21.66 -21.90
CA ALA A 355 -9.59 -22.53 -20.94
C ALA A 355 -10.60 -21.77 -20.05
N THR A 356 -10.41 -20.48 -19.85
CA THR A 356 -11.26 -19.67 -18.94
C THR A 356 -12.12 -18.64 -19.66
N THR A 357 -11.66 -18.12 -20.81
CA THR A 357 -12.34 -17.04 -21.53
C THR A 357 -12.93 -17.48 -22.87
N GLY A 358 -12.56 -18.68 -23.35
CA GLY A 358 -13.02 -19.19 -24.63
C GLY A 358 -14.52 -19.47 -24.65
N LEU A 359 -15.19 -19.10 -25.73
CA LEU A 359 -16.59 -19.39 -25.98
C LEU A 359 -16.69 -20.56 -26.94
N TYR A 360 -17.14 -21.70 -26.44
CA TYR A 360 -17.25 -22.94 -27.25
C TYR A 360 -18.70 -23.42 -27.32
N PRO A 361 -19.18 -23.88 -28.49
CA PRO A 361 -20.50 -24.48 -28.57
C PRO A 361 -20.52 -25.80 -27.77
N PRO A 362 -21.48 -25.95 -26.84
CA PRO A 362 -21.51 -27.09 -25.92
C PRO A 362 -21.81 -28.41 -26.64
N GLY A 363 -22.42 -28.36 -27.81
CA GLY A 363 -22.81 -29.57 -28.56
C GLY A 363 -23.70 -30.48 -27.70
N SER A 364 -23.48 -31.77 -27.81
CA SER A 364 -24.27 -32.81 -27.12
C SER A 364 -24.09 -32.83 -25.60
N THR A 365 -23.08 -32.15 -25.04
CA THR A 365 -22.96 -32.02 -23.58
C THR A 365 -24.12 -31.21 -22.95
N PHE A 366 -24.77 -30.35 -23.75
CA PHE A 366 -25.97 -29.63 -23.33
C PHE A 366 -27.19 -30.54 -23.05
N LYS A 367 -27.19 -31.78 -23.56
CA LYS A 367 -28.24 -32.75 -23.27
C LYS A 367 -28.37 -33.08 -21.77
N ILE A 368 -27.26 -33.01 -21.03
CA ILE A 368 -27.29 -33.17 -19.55
C ILE A 368 -28.18 -32.09 -18.92
N VAL A 369 -28.04 -30.84 -19.37
CA VAL A 369 -28.89 -29.72 -18.88
C VAL A 369 -30.35 -29.93 -19.28
N THR A 370 -30.61 -30.36 -20.52
CA THR A 370 -31.97 -30.62 -21.03
C THR A 370 -32.63 -31.76 -20.25
N ALA A 371 -31.94 -32.87 -20.03
CA ALA A 371 -32.44 -34.01 -19.26
C ALA A 371 -32.68 -33.61 -17.78
N GLY A 372 -31.74 -32.89 -17.16
CA GLY A 372 -31.91 -32.40 -15.80
C GLY A 372 -33.13 -31.47 -15.66
N ALA A 373 -33.35 -30.57 -16.62
CA ALA A 373 -34.50 -29.69 -16.62
C ALA A 373 -35.83 -30.46 -16.81
N ALA A 374 -35.86 -31.51 -17.63
CA ALA A 374 -37.05 -32.36 -17.79
C ALA A 374 -37.35 -33.13 -16.49
N MET A 375 -36.33 -33.71 -15.85
CA MET A 375 -36.49 -34.43 -14.59
C MET A 375 -36.92 -33.51 -13.44
N SER A 376 -36.35 -32.32 -13.33
CA SER A 376 -36.71 -31.34 -12.27
C SER A 376 -38.12 -30.78 -12.37
N ARG A 377 -38.77 -30.99 -13.53
CA ARG A 377 -40.18 -30.61 -13.81
C ARG A 377 -41.11 -31.81 -13.88
N ASP A 378 -40.66 -32.98 -13.44
CA ASP A 378 -41.41 -34.23 -13.47
C ASP A 378 -41.90 -34.64 -14.88
N MET A 379 -41.22 -34.13 -15.94
CA MET A 379 -41.57 -34.44 -17.34
C MET A 379 -40.95 -35.76 -17.80
N ALA A 380 -39.90 -36.21 -17.14
CA ALA A 380 -39.22 -37.47 -17.42
C ALA A 380 -38.55 -38.03 -16.15
N THR A 381 -38.30 -39.31 -16.15
CA THR A 381 -37.45 -40.02 -15.18
C THR A 381 -36.31 -40.72 -15.92
N PRO A 382 -35.29 -41.20 -15.24
CA PRO A 382 -34.21 -41.95 -15.88
C PRO A 382 -34.69 -43.20 -16.67
N ASN A 383 -35.89 -43.71 -16.35
CA ASN A 383 -36.47 -44.91 -16.98
C ASN A 383 -37.60 -44.57 -17.98
N THR A 384 -37.85 -43.27 -18.24
CA THR A 384 -38.88 -42.88 -19.23
C THR A 384 -38.44 -43.27 -20.62
N LEU A 385 -39.22 -44.12 -21.26
CA LEU A 385 -38.97 -44.56 -22.63
C LEU A 385 -39.26 -43.45 -23.63
N LEU A 386 -38.27 -43.07 -24.41
CA LEU A 386 -38.40 -42.02 -25.42
C LEU A 386 -37.88 -42.56 -26.78
N ALA A 387 -38.52 -42.12 -27.88
CA ALA A 387 -38.05 -42.42 -29.20
C ALA A 387 -36.78 -41.63 -29.49
N CYS A 388 -35.73 -42.32 -30.00
CA CYS A 388 -34.46 -41.73 -30.44
C CYS A 388 -34.21 -42.01 -31.90
N PRO A 389 -35.01 -41.42 -32.81
CA PRO A 389 -34.87 -41.65 -34.25
C PRO A 389 -33.60 -40.99 -34.81
N GLY A 390 -33.09 -41.51 -35.91
CA GLY A 390 -31.90 -40.92 -36.57
C GLY A 390 -32.12 -39.49 -37.07
N VAL A 391 -33.38 -39.10 -37.29
CA VAL A 391 -33.80 -37.74 -37.69
C VAL A 391 -35.14 -37.45 -37.04
N MET A 392 -35.33 -36.23 -36.50
CA MET A 392 -36.61 -35.79 -35.91
C MET A 392 -36.95 -34.39 -36.43
N GLU A 393 -38.23 -34.20 -36.75
CA GLU A 393 -38.78 -32.85 -37.00
C GLU A 393 -39.23 -32.21 -35.70
N ILE A 394 -38.69 -31.01 -35.42
CA ILE A 394 -39.00 -30.21 -34.24
C ILE A 394 -39.40 -28.81 -34.70
N GLY A 395 -40.73 -28.53 -34.70
CA GLY A 395 -41.28 -27.36 -35.40
C GLY A 395 -40.90 -27.35 -36.86
N ASP A 396 -40.35 -26.27 -37.36
CA ASP A 396 -39.91 -26.10 -38.75
C ASP A 396 -38.47 -26.62 -39.03
N ARG A 397 -37.88 -27.34 -38.09
CA ARG A 397 -36.48 -27.81 -38.21
C ARG A 397 -36.36 -29.30 -38.21
N VAL A 398 -35.55 -29.81 -39.15
CA VAL A 398 -35.13 -31.20 -39.18
C VAL A 398 -33.85 -31.33 -38.37
N VAL A 399 -33.85 -32.04 -37.25
CA VAL A 399 -32.71 -32.24 -36.37
C VAL A 399 -32.19 -33.67 -36.48
N PRO A 400 -31.02 -33.90 -37.11
CA PRO A 400 -30.41 -35.23 -37.17
C PRO A 400 -29.57 -35.52 -35.93
N ASN A 401 -29.54 -36.79 -35.53
CA ASN A 401 -28.50 -37.30 -34.65
C ASN A 401 -27.14 -37.35 -35.40
N TYR A 402 -26.02 -37.34 -34.67
CA TYR A 402 -24.71 -37.52 -35.24
C TYR A 402 -24.68 -38.81 -36.10
N ASN A 403 -24.21 -38.71 -37.34
CA ASN A 403 -24.26 -39.81 -38.30
C ASN A 403 -25.63 -40.46 -38.48
N ARG A 404 -26.72 -39.76 -38.15
CA ARG A 404 -28.12 -40.24 -38.20
C ARG A 404 -28.34 -41.56 -37.45
N PHE A 405 -27.56 -41.82 -36.35
CA PHE A 405 -27.80 -43.02 -35.57
C PHE A 405 -29.25 -43.05 -35.03
N ASP A 406 -29.82 -44.23 -35.03
CA ASP A 406 -31.15 -44.51 -34.54
C ASP A 406 -31.05 -45.59 -33.46
N LEU A 407 -31.59 -45.32 -32.28
CA LEU A 407 -31.58 -46.26 -31.15
C LEU A 407 -32.95 -46.84 -30.89
N GLY A 408 -33.93 -46.48 -31.69
CA GLY A 408 -35.32 -46.88 -31.46
C GLY A 408 -35.93 -46.20 -30.25
N VAL A 409 -36.56 -46.98 -29.37
CA VAL A 409 -37.13 -46.50 -28.12
C VAL A 409 -36.20 -46.90 -26.97
N VAL A 410 -35.67 -45.96 -26.28
CA VAL A 410 -34.69 -46.14 -25.20
C VAL A 410 -35.07 -45.33 -23.97
N PRO A 411 -34.62 -45.74 -22.78
CA PRO A 411 -34.78 -44.94 -21.56
C PRO A 411 -33.82 -43.75 -21.55
#